data_c4f8c0190c685a54d003c32493681ce2
#
_entry.id   c4f8c0190c685a54d003c32493681ce2
#
_cell.length_a   1.000
_cell.length_b   1.000
_cell.length_c   1.000
_cell.angle_alpha   90.00
_cell.angle_beta   90.00
_cell.angle_gamma   90.00
#
_symmetry.space_group_name_H-M   'P 1'
#
loop_
_entity.id
_entity.type
_entity.pdbx_description
1 polymer ?
#
loop_
_entity_poly.entity_id
_entity_poly.type
_entity_poly.pdbx_seq_one_letter_code
_entity_poly.pdbx_strand_id
1 'polypeptide(L)'
;MAFAITQNCCNDASCLSVCPVNCIHPTPDEPDFGKTDLLYIDPRSCIDCGACADACPVDAITRVSRLSPSQAIYAELNADYYRDRPVDHAWGAPTFPPADIGSVSLKRVAVVGTGPAACYTATALLRQTDAAVTFFDKLPVPGGLARYGVAPDHTSTRRIGEHFRSLFVHSRVTMRLGVEVGVDVTVEELSRTFDAVVYAVGADQDRQLPLESEVVPMSARTLVGWYTGHPDVPADAVDLRGVTRVVVIGNGNVALDAARILTAPVEDLVGTDISAHALAALRDSAVREVTVLGRRGPEVAAFTRSECQALVDRTSVPVLVAGDDDLSSVLAALPLSASAAPLATAPRADEAETGDGATRIVFSFGRAPVAVRPGALDVRGSGTSDAGIASSIPADLVLQATGYRGSALPGLPFDADRGTVRNVEGRVVDSEDRPVAGAYVVGWAKRGATGGIGDNKLDAERTVELMLADSLSAATSSRRETAGRRPLFGRAGR
;
A
#
# COMPACT_ATOMS: atom_id res chain seq x y z
N MET A 1 30.90 11.07 2.55
CA MET A 1 29.66 11.38 1.82
C MET A 1 28.75 10.19 2.02
N ALA A 2 27.44 10.40 2.13
CA ALA A 2 26.50 9.32 2.45
C ALA A 2 25.43 9.20 1.34
N PHE A 3 24.69 8.09 1.32
CA PHE A 3 23.44 7.96 0.59
C PHE A 3 22.27 8.46 1.45
N ALA A 4 21.17 8.82 0.81
CA ALA A 4 19.90 9.12 1.45
C ALA A 4 18.77 8.36 0.76
N ILE A 5 17.79 7.94 1.55
CA ILE A 5 16.56 7.32 1.05
C ILE A 5 15.56 8.44 0.80
N THR A 6 14.93 8.43 -0.37
CA THR A 6 14.04 9.46 -0.88
C THR A 6 12.56 8.99 -0.94
N GLN A 7 11.67 9.83 -1.47
CA GLN A 7 10.22 9.62 -1.54
C GLN A 7 9.78 8.32 -2.21
N ASN A 8 10.60 7.74 -3.06
CA ASN A 8 10.24 6.51 -3.78
C ASN A 8 10.32 5.24 -2.90
N CYS A 9 10.79 5.36 -1.64
CA CYS A 9 10.93 4.22 -0.76
C CYS A 9 9.58 3.50 -0.56
N CYS A 10 9.57 2.20 -0.79
CA CYS A 10 8.40 1.36 -0.60
C CYS A 10 8.48 0.47 0.65
N ASN A 11 9.48 0.70 1.51
CA ASN A 11 9.74 -0.07 2.75
C ASN A 11 9.91 -1.58 2.52
N ASP A 12 10.38 -2.01 1.34
CA ASP A 12 10.57 -3.44 1.03
C ASP A 12 11.78 -4.07 1.75
N ALA A 13 12.60 -3.24 2.37
CA ALA A 13 13.75 -3.62 3.20
C ALA A 13 14.86 -4.42 2.48
N SER A 14 14.88 -4.47 1.14
CA SER A 14 15.96 -5.13 0.38
C SER A 14 17.32 -4.51 0.63
N CYS A 15 17.36 -3.22 0.94
CA CYS A 15 18.58 -2.48 1.26
C CYS A 15 19.22 -2.89 2.61
N LEU A 16 18.44 -3.41 3.56
CA LEU A 16 18.93 -3.78 4.89
C LEU A 16 19.93 -4.92 4.81
N SER A 17 19.59 -5.99 4.04
CA SER A 17 20.39 -7.20 3.96
C SER A 17 21.75 -7.03 3.28
N VAL A 18 21.92 -5.94 2.53
CA VAL A 18 23.14 -5.69 1.76
C VAL A 18 24.02 -4.61 2.39
N CYS A 19 23.54 -3.94 3.45
CA CYS A 19 24.32 -2.90 4.12
C CYS A 19 25.40 -3.51 5.01
N PRO A 20 26.69 -3.35 4.69
CA PRO A 20 27.77 -4.01 5.45
C PRO A 20 28.02 -3.39 6.84
N VAL A 21 27.44 -2.22 7.10
CA VAL A 21 27.63 -1.48 8.36
C VAL A 21 26.32 -1.28 9.12
N ASN A 22 25.25 -1.93 8.71
CA ASN A 22 23.93 -1.84 9.34
C ASN A 22 23.51 -0.39 9.68
N CYS A 23 23.68 0.52 8.72
CA CYS A 23 23.37 1.95 8.91
C CYS A 23 21.98 2.34 8.39
N ILE A 24 21.12 1.36 8.11
CA ILE A 24 19.77 1.59 7.56
C ILE A 24 18.74 1.08 8.57
N HIS A 25 17.89 1.97 9.04
CA HIS A 25 16.87 1.68 10.05
C HIS A 25 15.51 2.32 9.68
N PRO A 26 14.39 1.89 10.30
CA PRO A 26 14.32 0.78 11.26
C PRO A 26 14.50 -0.58 10.59
N THR A 27 15.02 -1.56 11.36
CA THR A 27 15.11 -2.97 10.95
C THR A 27 13.88 -3.76 11.41
N PRO A 28 13.59 -4.97 10.88
CA PRO A 28 12.38 -5.74 11.18
C PRO A 28 12.16 -6.08 12.68
N ASP A 29 13.23 -6.11 13.47
CA ASP A 29 13.23 -6.34 14.91
C ASP A 29 13.04 -5.06 15.73
N GLU A 30 13.07 -3.89 15.10
CA GLU A 30 12.82 -2.62 15.78
C GLU A 30 11.32 -2.26 15.82
N PRO A 31 10.87 -1.61 16.91
CA PRO A 31 9.44 -1.32 17.11
C PRO A 31 8.84 -0.34 16.10
N ASP A 32 9.69 0.45 15.43
CA ASP A 32 9.28 1.44 14.43
C ASP A 32 9.19 0.87 13.01
N PHE A 33 9.63 -0.38 12.79
CA PHE A 33 9.57 -0.99 11.47
C PHE A 33 8.12 -1.09 10.96
N GLY A 34 7.90 -0.65 9.72
CA GLY A 34 6.56 -0.58 9.13
C GLY A 34 5.65 0.54 9.69
N LYS A 35 6.19 1.43 10.56
CA LYS A 35 5.46 2.58 11.10
C LYS A 35 6.01 3.92 10.58
N THR A 36 7.13 3.89 9.90
CA THR A 36 7.74 5.05 9.25
C THR A 36 7.40 5.07 7.76
N ASP A 37 7.35 6.26 7.17
CA ASP A 37 7.10 6.43 5.73
C ASP A 37 8.23 5.88 4.87
N LEU A 38 9.46 5.94 5.38
CA LEU A 38 10.68 5.47 4.71
C LEU A 38 11.52 4.65 5.70
N LEU A 39 12.52 3.96 5.16
CA LEU A 39 13.72 3.63 5.90
C LEU A 39 14.70 4.81 5.82
N TYR A 40 15.66 4.89 6.73
CA TYR A 40 16.60 5.99 6.85
C TYR A 40 18.03 5.49 6.89
N ILE A 41 18.95 6.20 6.23
CA ILE A 41 20.39 5.91 6.28
C ILE A 41 21.06 6.85 7.28
N ASP A 42 21.76 6.30 8.27
CA ASP A 42 22.58 7.10 9.20
C ASP A 42 23.81 7.67 8.47
N PRO A 43 23.88 8.99 8.23
CA PRO A 43 24.99 9.59 7.52
C PRO A 43 26.32 9.52 8.29
N ARG A 44 26.27 9.25 9.62
CA ARG A 44 27.45 9.14 10.49
C ARG A 44 28.13 7.78 10.33
N SER A 45 27.36 6.75 10.01
CA SER A 45 27.82 5.35 9.91
C SER A 45 27.95 4.87 8.46
N CYS A 46 27.31 5.53 7.52
CA CYS A 46 27.33 5.17 6.10
C CYS A 46 28.73 5.31 5.50
N ILE A 47 29.24 4.21 4.91
CA ILE A 47 30.57 4.14 4.27
C ILE A 47 30.54 4.44 2.76
N ASP A 48 29.42 4.89 2.21
CA ASP A 48 29.27 5.28 0.79
C ASP A 48 29.54 4.14 -0.21
N CYS A 49 29.29 2.88 0.15
CA CYS A 49 29.57 1.72 -0.70
C CYS A 49 28.59 1.53 -1.88
N GLY A 50 27.36 2.04 -1.78
CA GLY A 50 26.35 1.96 -2.84
C GLY A 50 25.54 0.65 -2.92
N ALA A 51 25.88 -0.39 -2.17
CA ALA A 51 25.20 -1.69 -2.23
C ALA A 51 23.67 -1.57 -2.00
N CYS A 52 23.24 -0.67 -1.12
CA CYS A 52 21.83 -0.42 -0.85
C CYS A 52 21.10 0.20 -2.05
N ALA A 53 21.76 1.07 -2.82
CA ALA A 53 21.19 1.66 -4.02
C ALA A 53 21.02 0.62 -5.12
N ASP A 54 22.02 -0.26 -5.30
CA ASP A 54 21.97 -1.35 -6.28
C ASP A 54 20.89 -2.39 -5.94
N ALA A 55 20.60 -2.59 -4.65
CA ALA A 55 19.59 -3.54 -4.18
C ALA A 55 18.17 -2.95 -4.14
N CYS A 56 18.00 -1.64 -4.31
CA CYS A 56 16.70 -0.99 -4.19
C CYS A 56 15.85 -1.22 -5.45
N PRO A 57 14.69 -1.90 -5.35
CA PRO A 57 13.87 -2.24 -6.52
C PRO A 57 13.13 -1.04 -7.12
N VAL A 58 13.12 0.10 -6.43
CA VAL A 58 12.36 1.31 -6.79
C VAL A 58 13.24 2.56 -6.93
N ASP A 59 14.57 2.41 -6.99
CA ASP A 59 15.56 3.49 -7.09
C ASP A 59 15.36 4.62 -6.07
N ALA A 60 14.98 4.28 -4.85
CA ALA A 60 14.74 5.26 -3.80
C ALA A 60 16.01 5.77 -3.12
N ILE A 61 17.19 5.22 -3.42
CA ILE A 61 18.43 5.49 -2.69
C ILE A 61 19.43 6.21 -3.60
N THR A 62 19.78 7.44 -3.21
CA THR A 62 20.64 8.31 -4.00
C THR A 62 21.77 8.87 -3.13
N ARG A 63 22.95 9.06 -3.72
CA ARG A 63 24.04 9.80 -3.06
C ARG A 63 23.58 11.23 -2.73
N VAL A 64 23.84 11.68 -1.51
CA VAL A 64 23.46 13.04 -1.07
C VAL A 64 23.98 14.12 -2.04
N SER A 65 25.19 13.93 -2.61
CA SER A 65 25.75 14.88 -3.59
C SER A 65 25.06 14.88 -4.96
N ARG A 66 24.12 13.94 -5.21
CA ARG A 66 23.37 13.81 -6.46
C ARG A 66 21.87 14.05 -6.28
N LEU A 67 21.43 14.39 -5.07
CA LEU A 67 20.05 14.79 -4.84
C LEU A 67 19.71 16.03 -5.66
N SER A 68 18.53 16.04 -6.27
CA SER A 68 18.00 17.26 -6.89
C SER A 68 17.69 18.31 -5.82
N PRO A 69 17.53 19.60 -6.18
CA PRO A 69 17.14 20.63 -5.21
C PRO A 69 15.86 20.26 -4.43
N SER A 70 14.86 19.66 -5.08
CA SER A 70 13.63 19.19 -4.46
C SER A 70 13.84 18.00 -3.53
N GLN A 71 14.87 17.20 -3.76
CA GLN A 71 15.21 16.04 -2.93
C GLN A 71 16.18 16.37 -1.79
N ALA A 72 16.76 17.58 -1.74
CA ALA A 72 17.76 17.95 -0.72
C ALA A 72 17.28 17.74 0.71
N ILE A 73 15.98 17.94 0.97
CA ILE A 73 15.34 17.72 2.28
C ILE A 73 15.51 16.28 2.80
N TYR A 74 15.65 15.28 1.91
CA TYR A 74 15.82 13.89 2.34
C TYR A 74 17.17 13.63 3.02
N ALA A 75 18.20 14.43 2.74
CA ALA A 75 19.44 14.35 3.49
C ALA A 75 19.23 14.75 4.96
N GLU A 76 18.43 15.78 5.21
CA GLU A 76 18.08 16.22 6.57
C GLU A 76 17.17 15.21 7.27
N LEU A 77 16.15 14.69 6.58
CA LEU A 77 15.22 13.69 7.13
C LEU A 77 15.93 12.40 7.53
N ASN A 78 16.86 11.91 6.68
CA ASN A 78 17.65 10.74 7.02
C ASN A 78 18.53 11.01 8.26
N ALA A 79 19.14 12.18 8.37
CA ALA A 79 19.94 12.56 9.53
C ALA A 79 19.10 12.79 10.79
N ASP A 80 17.92 13.40 10.64
CA ASP A 80 17.00 13.73 11.73
C ASP A 80 16.49 12.48 12.45
N TYR A 81 16.21 11.40 11.73
CA TYR A 81 15.80 10.13 12.30
C TYR A 81 16.79 9.61 13.36
N TYR A 82 18.06 9.94 13.21
CA TYR A 82 19.13 9.49 14.12
C TYR A 82 19.56 10.55 15.13
N ARG A 83 18.96 11.74 15.18
CA ARG A 83 19.40 12.84 16.03
C ARG A 83 19.47 12.46 17.51
N ASP A 84 18.41 11.80 18.00
CA ASP A 84 18.29 11.40 19.39
C ASP A 84 18.53 9.89 19.60
N ARG A 85 19.05 9.21 18.58
CA ARG A 85 19.32 7.77 18.62
C ARG A 85 20.83 7.52 18.76
N PRO A 86 21.23 6.67 19.71
CA PRO A 86 22.64 6.28 19.83
C PRO A 86 23.08 5.56 18.54
N VAL A 87 24.31 5.83 18.10
CA VAL A 87 24.92 5.06 17.03
C VAL A 87 25.31 3.70 17.61
N ASP A 88 24.59 2.67 17.22
CA ASP A 88 25.03 1.30 17.49
C ASP A 88 26.01 0.89 16.40
N HIS A 89 27.30 0.90 16.74
CA HIS A 89 28.38 0.45 15.86
C HIS A 89 28.57 -1.09 15.86
N ALA A 90 27.62 -1.83 16.43
CA ALA A 90 27.66 -3.28 16.35
C ALA A 90 27.54 -3.72 14.89
N TRP A 91 28.61 -4.22 14.34
CA TRP A 91 28.71 -4.81 13.01
C TRP A 91 27.89 -6.11 12.94
N GLY A 92 26.59 -6.04 13.17
CA GLY A 92 25.67 -7.13 13.05
C GLY A 92 24.89 -6.98 11.74
N ALA A 93 24.99 -7.94 10.84
CA ALA A 93 24.01 -8.05 9.77
C ALA A 93 22.61 -8.19 10.40
N PRO A 94 21.56 -7.54 9.85
CA PRO A 94 20.19 -7.79 10.30
C PRO A 94 19.94 -9.30 10.33
N THR A 95 19.40 -9.80 11.42
CA THR A 95 19.13 -11.23 11.57
C THR A 95 17.91 -11.56 10.71
N PHE A 96 18.14 -12.10 9.53
CA PHE A 96 17.06 -12.74 8.77
C PHE A 96 16.92 -14.17 9.30
N PRO A 97 15.67 -14.66 9.47
CA PRO A 97 15.45 -16.03 9.86
C PRO A 97 16.24 -16.96 8.93
N PRO A 98 16.99 -17.97 9.47
CA PRO A 98 17.71 -18.89 8.64
C PRO A 98 16.76 -19.63 7.72
N ALA A 99 17.11 -19.74 6.45
CA ALA A 99 16.42 -20.62 5.52
C ALA A 99 16.72 -22.08 5.92
N ASP A 100 15.94 -22.63 6.83
CA ASP A 100 16.02 -24.05 7.14
C ASP A 100 15.24 -24.83 6.08
N ILE A 101 15.96 -25.29 5.06
CA ILE A 101 15.42 -26.11 3.94
C ILE A 101 15.21 -27.58 4.41
N GLY A 102 15.05 -27.83 5.70
CA GLY A 102 14.83 -29.16 6.25
C GLY A 102 13.44 -29.68 5.94
N SER A 103 13.36 -30.77 5.22
CA SER A 103 12.24 -31.76 5.07
C SER A 103 10.79 -31.28 5.33
N VAL A 104 10.42 -30.11 4.83
CA VAL A 104 9.06 -29.58 4.90
C VAL A 104 8.16 -30.35 3.95
N SER A 105 6.98 -30.79 4.41
CA SER A 105 6.06 -31.62 3.61
C SER A 105 5.25 -30.85 2.58
N LEU A 106 5.38 -29.51 2.50
CA LEU A 106 4.71 -28.69 1.51
C LEU A 106 5.26 -28.93 0.11
N LYS A 107 4.47 -29.51 -0.78
CA LYS A 107 4.85 -29.79 -2.19
C LYS A 107 4.06 -28.93 -3.17
N ARG A 108 2.80 -28.63 -2.88
CA ARG A 108 1.91 -27.85 -3.75
C ARG A 108 1.22 -26.78 -2.92
N VAL A 109 1.48 -25.52 -3.24
CA VAL A 109 0.85 -24.39 -2.56
C VAL A 109 0.06 -23.57 -3.58
N ALA A 110 -1.20 -23.30 -3.27
CA ALA A 110 -2.00 -22.31 -4.00
C ALA A 110 -1.85 -20.94 -3.38
N VAL A 111 -1.69 -19.91 -4.22
CA VAL A 111 -1.71 -18.51 -3.82
C VAL A 111 -2.82 -17.81 -4.59
N VAL A 112 -3.81 -17.28 -3.87
CA VAL A 112 -4.98 -16.61 -4.45
C VAL A 112 -4.74 -15.10 -4.48
N GLY A 113 -4.61 -14.55 -5.69
CA GLY A 113 -4.17 -13.19 -5.99
C GLY A 113 -2.75 -13.17 -6.54
N THR A 114 -2.41 -12.10 -7.29
CA THR A 114 -1.08 -11.86 -7.86
C THR A 114 -0.50 -10.50 -7.46
N GLY A 115 -1.07 -9.86 -6.46
CA GLY A 115 -0.56 -8.61 -5.91
C GLY A 115 0.75 -8.77 -5.13
N PRO A 116 1.34 -7.68 -4.60
CA PRO A 116 2.63 -7.72 -3.91
C PRO A 116 2.70 -8.74 -2.78
N ALA A 117 1.66 -8.86 -1.94
CA ALA A 117 1.64 -9.84 -0.85
C ALA A 117 1.75 -11.29 -1.37
N ALA A 118 1.05 -11.61 -2.46
CA ALA A 118 1.11 -12.90 -3.13
C ALA A 118 2.51 -13.17 -3.70
N CYS A 119 3.09 -12.16 -4.37
CA CYS A 119 4.41 -12.27 -4.97
C CYS A 119 5.52 -12.50 -3.93
N TYR A 120 5.50 -11.76 -2.83
CA TYR A 120 6.46 -11.96 -1.74
C TYR A 120 6.28 -13.32 -1.05
N THR A 121 5.02 -13.78 -0.87
CA THR A 121 4.73 -15.11 -0.34
C THR A 121 5.34 -16.21 -1.24
N ALA A 122 5.10 -16.13 -2.54
CA ALA A 122 5.64 -17.11 -3.48
C ALA A 122 7.18 -17.05 -3.53
N THR A 123 7.77 -15.87 -3.47
CA THR A 123 9.23 -15.68 -3.40
C THR A 123 9.81 -16.36 -2.15
N ALA A 124 9.18 -16.15 -0.98
CA ALA A 124 9.59 -16.78 0.27
C ALA A 124 9.47 -18.31 0.22
N LEU A 125 8.35 -18.84 -0.30
CA LEU A 125 8.14 -20.27 -0.49
C LEU A 125 9.18 -20.90 -1.41
N LEU A 126 9.44 -20.29 -2.56
CA LEU A 126 10.42 -20.80 -3.53
C LEU A 126 11.85 -20.80 -2.98
N ARG A 127 12.18 -19.84 -2.11
CA ARG A 127 13.48 -19.74 -1.45
C ARG A 127 13.66 -20.76 -0.34
N GLN A 128 12.60 -21.04 0.43
CA GLN A 128 12.66 -21.81 1.66
C GLN A 128 12.16 -23.26 1.52
N THR A 129 11.58 -23.63 0.39
CA THR A 129 11.00 -24.96 0.14
C THR A 129 11.22 -25.43 -1.29
N ASP A 130 10.92 -26.72 -1.53
CA ASP A 130 10.82 -27.29 -2.88
C ASP A 130 9.40 -27.21 -3.46
N ALA A 131 8.49 -26.48 -2.84
CA ALA A 131 7.10 -26.42 -3.25
C ALA A 131 6.94 -25.84 -4.67
N ALA A 132 5.98 -26.43 -5.41
CA ALA A 132 5.41 -25.82 -6.60
C ALA A 132 4.31 -24.85 -6.18
N VAL A 133 4.33 -23.64 -6.71
CA VAL A 133 3.36 -22.59 -6.42
C VAL A 133 2.41 -22.43 -7.60
N THR A 134 1.09 -22.43 -7.34
CA THR A 134 0.08 -22.12 -8.35
C THR A 134 -0.64 -20.84 -7.95
N PHE A 135 -0.52 -19.82 -8.77
CA PHE A 135 -1.29 -18.58 -8.62
C PHE A 135 -2.67 -18.72 -9.25
N PHE A 136 -3.67 -18.17 -8.58
CA PHE A 136 -5.01 -17.95 -9.10
C PHE A 136 -5.33 -16.47 -9.04
N ASP A 137 -5.75 -15.88 -10.14
CA ASP A 137 -6.19 -14.47 -10.17
C ASP A 137 -7.36 -14.32 -11.14
N LYS A 138 -8.38 -13.55 -10.73
CA LYS A 138 -9.53 -13.25 -11.58
C LYS A 138 -9.18 -12.38 -12.78
N LEU A 139 -8.09 -11.61 -12.69
CA LEU A 139 -7.64 -10.74 -13.76
C LEU A 139 -6.82 -11.53 -14.79
N PRO A 140 -6.88 -11.13 -16.08
CA PRO A 140 -6.11 -11.78 -17.14
C PRO A 140 -4.62 -11.42 -17.11
N VAL A 141 -4.22 -10.44 -16.29
CA VAL A 141 -2.84 -9.96 -16.17
C VAL A 141 -2.46 -9.85 -14.70
N PRO A 142 -1.29 -10.39 -14.30
CA PRO A 142 -0.87 -10.38 -12.91
C PRO A 142 -0.36 -9.00 -12.47
N GLY A 143 -0.26 -8.80 -11.12
CA GLY A 143 0.38 -7.64 -10.51
C GLY A 143 -0.49 -6.91 -9.49
N GLY A 144 -1.81 -7.12 -9.48
CA GLY A 144 -2.72 -6.50 -8.51
C GLY A 144 -2.54 -4.98 -8.45
N LEU A 145 -2.52 -4.40 -7.24
CA LEU A 145 -2.38 -2.95 -7.05
C LEU A 145 -0.99 -2.40 -7.41
N ALA A 146 0.07 -3.20 -7.51
CA ALA A 146 1.34 -2.72 -8.07
C ALA A 146 1.17 -2.26 -9.53
N ARG A 147 0.24 -2.89 -10.27
CA ARG A 147 -0.10 -2.55 -11.65
C ARG A 147 -1.27 -1.57 -11.75
N TYR A 148 -2.35 -1.80 -11.00
CA TYR A 148 -3.62 -1.10 -11.16
C TYR A 148 -3.97 -0.15 -10.02
N GLY A 149 -3.08 0.03 -9.04
CA GLY A 149 -3.29 0.91 -7.90
C GLY A 149 -2.26 2.03 -7.79
N VAL A 150 -1.00 1.75 -8.12
CA VAL A 150 0.08 2.76 -8.14
C VAL A 150 -0.17 3.73 -9.30
N ALA A 151 -0.14 5.03 -9.00
CA ALA A 151 -0.37 6.07 -10.01
C ALA A 151 0.64 5.95 -11.17
N PRO A 152 0.22 6.22 -12.43
CA PRO A 152 1.02 5.96 -13.61
C PRO A 152 2.31 6.78 -13.68
N ASP A 153 2.33 7.95 -13.07
CA ASP A 153 3.50 8.85 -12.98
C ASP A 153 4.47 8.49 -11.84
N HIS A 154 4.13 7.54 -10.97
CA HIS A 154 5.05 6.92 -10.01
C HIS A 154 5.88 5.81 -10.68
N THR A 155 6.60 6.17 -11.72
CA THR A 155 7.34 5.23 -12.59
C THR A 155 8.33 4.36 -11.82
N SER A 156 9.03 4.92 -10.84
CA SER A 156 9.97 4.16 -9.99
C SER A 156 9.27 3.12 -9.15
N THR A 157 8.17 3.47 -8.45
CA THR A 157 7.40 2.52 -7.63
C THR A 157 6.78 1.41 -8.49
N ARG A 158 6.37 1.73 -9.72
CA ARG A 158 5.79 0.75 -10.65
C ARG A 158 6.79 -0.31 -11.12
N ARG A 159 8.12 -0.02 -11.05
CA ARG A 159 9.17 -1.01 -11.37
C ARG A 159 9.13 -2.26 -10.49
N ILE A 160 8.48 -2.21 -9.33
CA ILE A 160 8.26 -3.41 -8.52
C ILE A 160 7.52 -4.50 -9.30
N GLY A 161 6.65 -4.15 -10.24
CA GLY A 161 6.00 -5.08 -11.14
C GLY A 161 6.99 -5.81 -12.05
N GLU A 162 8.06 -5.16 -12.48
CA GLU A 162 9.13 -5.77 -13.27
C GLU A 162 9.96 -6.74 -12.42
N HIS A 163 10.22 -6.37 -11.16
CA HIS A 163 10.91 -7.25 -10.22
C HIS A 163 10.18 -8.59 -10.04
N PHE A 164 8.83 -8.57 -10.01
CA PHE A 164 8.04 -9.80 -9.93
C PHE A 164 7.90 -10.57 -11.24
N ARG A 165 8.32 -10.01 -12.38
CA ARG A 165 8.20 -10.69 -13.69
C ARG A 165 8.94 -12.02 -13.73
N SER A 166 10.14 -12.10 -13.16
CA SER A 166 10.95 -13.31 -13.08
C SER A 166 10.27 -14.43 -12.27
N LEU A 167 9.49 -14.05 -11.25
CA LEU A 167 8.71 -14.98 -10.44
C LEU A 167 7.63 -15.68 -11.28
N PHE A 168 6.92 -14.94 -12.13
CA PHE A 168 5.81 -15.48 -12.92
C PHE A 168 6.25 -16.47 -14.01
N VAL A 169 7.53 -16.46 -14.41
CA VAL A 169 8.11 -17.41 -15.38
C VAL A 169 8.99 -18.46 -14.72
N HIS A 170 9.06 -18.52 -13.40
CA HIS A 170 9.86 -19.48 -12.67
C HIS A 170 9.36 -20.92 -12.90
N SER A 171 10.26 -21.91 -13.05
CA SER A 171 9.94 -23.30 -13.40
C SER A 171 9.01 -24.02 -12.42
N ARG A 172 8.99 -23.61 -11.14
CA ARG A 172 8.09 -24.14 -10.11
C ARG A 172 6.81 -23.31 -9.92
N VAL A 173 6.54 -22.34 -10.82
CA VAL A 173 5.34 -21.47 -10.74
C VAL A 173 4.40 -21.80 -11.89
N THR A 174 3.12 -21.89 -11.57
CA THR A 174 2.03 -22.02 -12.54
C THR A 174 1.06 -20.87 -12.37
N MET A 175 0.67 -20.21 -13.47
CA MET A 175 -0.28 -19.10 -13.46
C MET A 175 -1.65 -19.57 -13.94
N ARG A 176 -2.69 -19.32 -13.16
CA ARG A 176 -4.10 -19.52 -13.49
C ARG A 176 -4.80 -18.15 -13.45
N LEU A 177 -4.60 -17.41 -14.53
CA LEU A 177 -5.20 -16.07 -14.71
C LEU A 177 -6.59 -16.19 -15.34
N GLY A 178 -7.47 -15.22 -15.08
CA GLY A 178 -8.87 -15.26 -15.49
C GLY A 178 -9.67 -16.33 -14.72
N VAL A 179 -9.24 -16.71 -13.52
CA VAL A 179 -9.90 -17.71 -12.67
C VAL A 179 -10.25 -17.07 -11.34
N GLU A 180 -11.53 -16.92 -11.06
CA GLU A 180 -12.05 -16.34 -9.82
C GLU A 180 -12.31 -17.42 -8.78
N VAL A 181 -11.54 -17.39 -7.69
CA VAL A 181 -11.76 -18.30 -6.56
C VAL A 181 -13.04 -17.91 -5.83
N GLY A 182 -13.89 -18.89 -5.58
CA GLY A 182 -15.25 -18.70 -5.05
C GLY A 182 -16.33 -18.67 -6.14
N VAL A 183 -15.94 -18.59 -7.42
CA VAL A 183 -16.82 -18.64 -8.59
C VAL A 183 -16.45 -19.82 -9.51
N ASP A 184 -15.24 -19.78 -10.09
CA ASP A 184 -14.76 -20.78 -11.05
C ASP A 184 -14.13 -22.01 -10.34
N VAL A 185 -13.54 -21.78 -9.18
CA VAL A 185 -12.97 -22.82 -8.29
C VAL A 185 -13.29 -22.49 -6.84
N THR A 186 -13.74 -23.47 -6.10
CA THR A 186 -14.14 -23.28 -4.71
C THR A 186 -12.95 -23.34 -3.74
N VAL A 187 -13.09 -22.71 -2.57
CA VAL A 187 -12.13 -22.82 -1.45
C VAL A 187 -11.93 -24.31 -1.07
N GLU A 188 -12.99 -25.11 -1.08
CA GLU A 188 -12.92 -26.52 -0.75
C GLU A 188 -12.15 -27.34 -1.79
N GLU A 189 -12.32 -27.07 -3.08
CA GLU A 189 -11.52 -27.72 -4.14
C GLU A 189 -10.03 -27.37 -4.02
N LEU A 190 -9.69 -26.13 -3.70
CA LEU A 190 -8.31 -25.74 -3.45
C LEU A 190 -7.74 -26.49 -2.24
N SER A 191 -8.48 -26.57 -1.12
CA SER A 191 -8.02 -27.27 0.10
C SER A 191 -7.79 -28.76 -0.10
N ARG A 192 -8.53 -29.40 -1.01
CA ARG A 192 -8.33 -30.81 -1.38
C ARG A 192 -7.15 -31.02 -2.34
N THR A 193 -6.83 -30.00 -3.16
CA THR A 193 -5.85 -30.15 -4.24
C THR A 193 -4.44 -29.75 -3.79
N PHE A 194 -4.32 -28.80 -2.87
CA PHE A 194 -3.06 -28.23 -2.42
C PHE A 194 -2.79 -28.55 -0.96
N ASP A 195 -1.51 -28.66 -0.61
CA ASP A 195 -1.08 -28.88 0.77
C ASP A 195 -1.33 -27.65 1.65
N ALA A 196 -1.29 -26.45 1.04
CA ALA A 196 -1.66 -25.19 1.67
C ALA A 196 -2.24 -24.21 0.63
N VAL A 197 -3.12 -23.32 1.11
CA VAL A 197 -3.69 -22.22 0.32
C VAL A 197 -3.44 -20.91 1.04
N VAL A 198 -2.85 -19.94 0.34
CA VAL A 198 -2.60 -18.60 0.86
C VAL A 198 -3.50 -17.59 0.16
N TYR A 199 -4.38 -16.95 0.90
CA TYR A 199 -5.31 -15.95 0.37
C TYR A 199 -4.66 -14.56 0.44
N ALA A 200 -4.39 -13.97 -0.72
CA ALA A 200 -3.76 -12.67 -0.92
C ALA A 200 -4.63 -11.76 -1.80
N VAL A 201 -5.96 -11.82 -1.60
CA VAL A 201 -6.97 -11.20 -2.47
C VAL A 201 -7.07 -9.68 -2.30
N GLY A 202 -6.34 -9.09 -1.36
CA GLY A 202 -6.31 -7.65 -1.17
C GLY A 202 -7.58 -7.09 -0.50
N ALA A 203 -7.98 -5.88 -0.91
CA ALA A 203 -9.19 -5.19 -0.48
C ALA A 203 -9.78 -4.46 -1.69
N ASP A 204 -11.00 -4.80 -2.06
CA ASP A 204 -11.62 -4.42 -3.34
C ASP A 204 -12.91 -3.62 -3.18
N GLN A 205 -13.33 -3.30 -1.96
CA GLN A 205 -14.51 -2.50 -1.67
C GLN A 205 -14.10 -1.15 -1.07
N ASP A 206 -14.87 -0.11 -1.38
CA ASP A 206 -14.72 1.18 -0.71
C ASP A 206 -15.33 1.14 0.69
N ARG A 207 -14.68 1.82 1.63
CA ARG A 207 -15.25 2.06 2.94
C ARG A 207 -16.41 3.04 2.79
N GLN A 208 -17.63 2.59 3.03
CA GLN A 208 -18.82 3.42 2.92
C GLN A 208 -18.80 4.57 3.93
N LEU A 209 -19.24 5.75 3.49
CA LEU A 209 -19.51 6.90 4.35
C LEU A 209 -21.03 7.06 4.51
N PRO A 210 -21.52 7.30 5.73
CA PRO A 210 -22.92 7.62 5.96
C PRO A 210 -23.17 9.09 5.57
N LEU A 211 -23.28 9.36 4.27
CA LEU A 211 -23.59 10.69 3.74
C LEU A 211 -25.03 10.72 3.24
N GLU A 212 -25.70 11.83 3.50
CA GLU A 212 -26.92 12.16 2.76
C GLU A 212 -26.50 12.56 1.33
N SER A 213 -26.94 11.83 0.31
CA SER A 213 -26.46 12.07 -1.04
C SER A 213 -27.61 12.06 -2.04
N GLU A 214 -27.81 13.19 -2.69
CA GLU A 214 -28.67 13.30 -3.88
C GLU A 214 -27.92 12.82 -5.14
N VAL A 215 -26.58 12.93 -5.11
CA VAL A 215 -25.67 12.44 -6.14
C VAL A 215 -24.68 11.48 -5.49
N VAL A 216 -24.55 10.28 -6.03
CA VAL A 216 -23.60 9.29 -5.51
C VAL A 216 -22.16 9.75 -5.81
N PRO A 217 -21.30 9.92 -4.81
CA PRO A 217 -19.91 10.26 -5.04
C PRO A 217 -19.21 9.12 -5.82
N MET A 218 -18.33 9.49 -6.74
CA MET A 218 -17.54 8.50 -7.47
C MET A 218 -16.48 7.91 -6.54
N SER A 219 -16.27 6.59 -6.61
CA SER A 219 -15.17 5.95 -5.90
C SER A 219 -13.82 6.41 -6.46
N ALA A 220 -12.88 6.75 -5.61
CA ALA A 220 -11.49 6.99 -6.04
C ALA A 220 -10.88 5.72 -6.66
N ARG A 221 -11.33 4.52 -6.26
CA ARG A 221 -10.93 3.25 -6.88
C ARG A 221 -11.36 3.19 -8.36
N THR A 222 -12.54 3.70 -8.70
CA THR A 222 -12.99 3.80 -10.11
C THR A 222 -12.07 4.73 -10.89
N LEU A 223 -11.73 5.91 -10.35
CA LEU A 223 -10.80 6.83 -10.98
C LEU A 223 -9.42 6.20 -11.18
N VAL A 224 -8.87 5.55 -10.12
CA VAL A 224 -7.58 4.85 -10.16
C VAL A 224 -7.59 3.73 -11.21
N GLY A 225 -8.61 2.89 -11.22
CA GLY A 225 -8.76 1.82 -12.21
C GLY A 225 -8.90 2.36 -13.63
N TRP A 226 -9.60 3.48 -13.80
CA TRP A 226 -9.77 4.13 -15.09
C TRP A 226 -8.43 4.64 -15.64
N TYR A 227 -7.66 5.41 -14.87
CA TYR A 227 -6.39 5.92 -15.40
C TYR A 227 -5.29 4.85 -15.49
N THR A 228 -5.37 3.75 -14.72
CA THR A 228 -4.43 2.63 -14.86
C THR A 228 -4.87 1.56 -15.87
N GLY A 229 -6.05 1.69 -16.46
CA GLY A 229 -6.59 0.72 -17.41
C GLY A 229 -6.97 -0.62 -16.81
N HIS A 230 -7.57 -0.61 -15.60
CA HIS A 230 -8.04 -1.81 -14.94
C HIS A 230 -9.13 -2.51 -15.78
N PRO A 231 -9.05 -3.82 -16.05
CA PRO A 231 -10.01 -4.52 -16.93
C PRO A 231 -11.47 -4.41 -16.50
N ASP A 232 -11.74 -4.35 -15.19
CA ASP A 232 -13.11 -4.25 -14.65
C ASP A 232 -13.65 -2.82 -14.65
N VAL A 233 -12.88 -1.82 -15.12
CA VAL A 233 -13.29 -0.42 -15.15
C VAL A 233 -13.46 0.01 -16.62
N PRO A 234 -14.68 0.32 -17.06
CA PRO A 234 -14.93 0.78 -18.41
C PRO A 234 -14.16 2.05 -18.79
N ALA A 235 -13.78 2.20 -20.04
CA ALA A 235 -13.07 3.38 -20.53
C ALA A 235 -13.87 4.69 -20.36
N ASP A 236 -15.19 4.61 -20.32
CA ASP A 236 -16.15 5.71 -20.14
C ASP A 236 -16.64 5.84 -18.69
N ALA A 237 -16.03 5.13 -17.72
CA ALA A 237 -16.42 5.19 -16.32
C ALA A 237 -16.21 6.57 -15.67
N VAL A 238 -15.34 7.40 -16.25
CA VAL A 238 -15.05 8.76 -15.78
C VAL A 238 -15.33 9.75 -16.91
N ASP A 239 -16.24 10.67 -16.68
CA ASP A 239 -16.56 11.78 -17.58
C ASP A 239 -16.10 13.11 -16.95
N LEU A 240 -15.09 13.75 -17.56
CA LEU A 240 -14.54 15.03 -17.12
C LEU A 240 -15.07 16.22 -17.92
N ARG A 241 -15.99 16.00 -18.85
CA ARG A 241 -16.57 17.09 -19.66
C ARG A 241 -17.35 18.06 -18.80
N GLY A 242 -16.99 19.34 -18.84
CA GLY A 242 -17.62 20.39 -18.04
C GLY A 242 -17.30 20.34 -16.54
N VAL A 243 -16.47 19.42 -16.08
CA VAL A 243 -15.98 19.36 -14.70
C VAL A 243 -14.85 20.37 -14.55
N THR A 244 -15.05 21.36 -13.67
CA THR A 244 -14.06 22.39 -13.36
C THR A 244 -13.55 22.29 -11.92
N ARG A 245 -14.38 21.82 -11.00
CA ARG A 245 -14.08 21.68 -9.57
C ARG A 245 -14.34 20.26 -9.10
N VAL A 246 -13.32 19.66 -8.52
CA VAL A 246 -13.37 18.31 -7.96
C VAL A 246 -13.13 18.40 -6.45
N VAL A 247 -13.96 17.72 -5.66
CA VAL A 247 -13.69 17.55 -4.23
C VAL A 247 -13.41 16.07 -3.95
N VAL A 248 -12.25 15.80 -3.34
CA VAL A 248 -11.85 14.45 -2.91
C VAL A 248 -12.08 14.32 -1.41
N ILE A 249 -13.06 13.51 -1.01
CA ILE A 249 -13.33 13.20 0.39
C ILE A 249 -12.30 12.21 0.91
N GLY A 250 -11.44 12.64 1.80
CA GLY A 250 -10.30 11.90 2.34
C GLY A 250 -8.97 12.52 1.94
N ASN A 251 -7.95 12.33 2.78
CA ASN A 251 -6.62 12.89 2.62
C ASN A 251 -5.52 11.83 2.79
N GLY A 252 -5.72 10.62 2.26
CA GLY A 252 -4.66 9.61 2.10
C GLY A 252 -3.92 9.76 0.78
N ASN A 253 -2.88 8.93 0.53
CA ASN A 253 -2.06 8.99 -0.69
C ASN A 253 -2.90 8.87 -1.98
N VAL A 254 -3.96 8.06 -1.98
CA VAL A 254 -4.89 7.95 -3.14
C VAL A 254 -5.57 9.28 -3.46
N ALA A 255 -5.87 10.10 -2.43
CA ALA A 255 -6.44 11.43 -2.66
C ALA A 255 -5.43 12.38 -3.28
N LEU A 256 -4.15 12.30 -2.87
CA LEU A 256 -3.06 13.06 -3.45
C LEU A 256 -2.80 12.63 -4.90
N ASP A 257 -2.80 11.32 -5.16
CA ASP A 257 -2.69 10.78 -6.53
C ASP A 257 -3.82 11.30 -7.43
N ALA A 258 -5.06 11.25 -6.94
CA ALA A 258 -6.20 11.77 -7.68
C ALA A 258 -6.07 13.27 -7.99
N ALA A 259 -5.69 14.08 -6.99
CA ALA A 259 -5.47 15.51 -7.16
C ALA A 259 -4.35 15.78 -8.18
N ARG A 260 -3.24 15.07 -8.07
CA ARG A 260 -2.08 15.21 -8.95
C ARG A 260 -2.40 14.85 -10.40
N ILE A 261 -3.03 13.69 -10.64
CA ILE A 261 -3.38 13.24 -12.00
C ILE A 261 -4.41 14.15 -12.67
N LEU A 262 -5.43 14.61 -11.92
CA LEU A 262 -6.48 15.48 -12.46
C LEU A 262 -6.01 16.90 -12.77
N THR A 263 -4.92 17.36 -12.16
CA THR A 263 -4.38 18.72 -12.33
C THR A 263 -3.07 18.76 -13.13
N ALA A 264 -2.46 17.60 -13.40
CA ALA A 264 -1.19 17.54 -14.11
C ALA A 264 -1.29 18.11 -15.54
N PRO A 265 -0.28 18.85 -16.02
CA PRO A 265 -0.12 19.06 -17.44
C PRO A 265 -0.09 17.72 -18.17
N VAL A 266 -0.84 17.59 -19.25
CA VAL A 266 -0.97 16.31 -19.99
C VAL A 266 0.39 15.80 -20.47
N GLU A 267 1.27 16.71 -20.81
CA GLU A 267 2.65 16.44 -21.26
C GLU A 267 3.45 15.64 -20.21
N ASP A 268 3.20 15.88 -18.91
CA ASP A 268 3.85 15.17 -17.79
C ASP A 268 3.37 13.72 -17.69
N LEU A 269 2.20 13.41 -18.24
CA LEU A 269 1.60 12.08 -18.24
C LEU A 269 1.92 11.27 -19.51
N VAL A 270 2.37 11.94 -20.56
CA VAL A 270 2.81 11.26 -21.80
C VAL A 270 4.04 10.41 -21.51
N GLY A 271 4.00 9.15 -21.94
CA GLY A 271 5.11 8.20 -21.73
C GLY A 271 5.09 7.51 -20.35
N THR A 272 4.13 7.83 -19.48
CA THR A 272 3.83 7.04 -18.29
C THR A 272 2.94 5.84 -18.62
N ASP A 273 2.63 5.01 -17.62
CA ASP A 273 1.71 3.87 -17.77
C ASP A 273 0.22 4.26 -17.72
N ILE A 274 -0.11 5.52 -17.96
CA ILE A 274 -1.50 5.98 -18.00
C ILE A 274 -2.25 5.33 -19.17
N SER A 275 -3.52 4.96 -18.98
CA SER A 275 -4.34 4.40 -20.05
C SER A 275 -4.58 5.42 -21.17
N ALA A 276 -4.65 4.96 -22.41
CA ALA A 276 -4.83 5.83 -23.57
C ALA A 276 -6.15 6.63 -23.52
N HIS A 277 -7.23 6.02 -23.01
CA HIS A 277 -8.52 6.69 -22.88
C HIS A 277 -8.48 7.78 -21.78
N ALA A 278 -7.80 7.54 -20.67
CA ALA A 278 -7.65 8.53 -19.62
C ALA A 278 -6.77 9.70 -20.07
N LEU A 279 -5.67 9.43 -20.77
CA LEU A 279 -4.81 10.47 -21.33
C LEU A 279 -5.58 11.36 -22.34
N ALA A 280 -6.43 10.76 -23.17
CA ALA A 280 -7.28 11.50 -24.10
C ALA A 280 -8.30 12.38 -23.36
N ALA A 281 -8.99 11.84 -22.35
CA ALA A 281 -9.98 12.60 -21.58
C ALA A 281 -9.34 13.72 -20.76
N LEU A 282 -8.15 13.52 -20.20
CA LEU A 282 -7.40 14.55 -19.47
C LEU A 282 -6.93 15.69 -20.39
N ARG A 283 -6.63 15.40 -21.66
CA ARG A 283 -6.28 16.43 -22.65
C ARG A 283 -7.41 17.41 -22.89
N ASP A 284 -8.66 16.92 -22.84
CA ASP A 284 -9.86 17.72 -23.06
C ASP A 284 -10.50 18.19 -21.72
N SER A 285 -9.85 17.94 -20.59
CA SER A 285 -10.36 18.27 -19.26
C SER A 285 -10.39 19.76 -19.00
N ALA A 286 -11.49 20.21 -18.39
CA ALA A 286 -11.65 21.57 -17.90
C ALA A 286 -11.37 21.75 -16.39
N VAL A 287 -10.83 20.72 -15.73
CA VAL A 287 -10.54 20.75 -14.29
C VAL A 287 -9.55 21.88 -13.99
N ARG A 288 -9.92 22.73 -13.01
CA ARG A 288 -9.11 23.88 -12.56
C ARG A 288 -8.82 23.83 -11.06
N GLU A 289 -9.67 23.16 -10.30
CA GLU A 289 -9.48 23.05 -8.87
C GLU A 289 -9.77 21.65 -8.38
N VAL A 290 -8.84 21.09 -7.59
CA VAL A 290 -9.08 19.87 -6.84
C VAL A 290 -8.89 20.16 -5.36
N THR A 291 -9.97 20.02 -4.58
CA THR A 291 -9.96 20.17 -3.13
C THR A 291 -9.79 18.80 -2.47
N VAL A 292 -8.71 18.60 -1.72
CA VAL A 292 -8.46 17.43 -0.87
C VAL A 292 -9.03 17.69 0.52
N LEU A 293 -10.08 16.98 0.90
CA LEU A 293 -10.84 17.24 2.12
C LEU A 293 -10.40 16.34 3.28
N GLY A 294 -9.85 16.92 4.33
CA GLY A 294 -9.54 16.27 5.60
C GLY A 294 -10.53 16.64 6.70
N ARG A 295 -11.21 15.65 7.28
CA ARG A 295 -12.15 15.93 8.41
C ARG A 295 -11.45 16.36 9.70
N ARG A 296 -10.15 16.08 9.83
CA ARG A 296 -9.31 16.42 11.00
C ARG A 296 -8.26 17.45 10.60
N GLY A 297 -7.52 17.94 11.59
CA GLY A 297 -6.41 18.86 11.38
C GLY A 297 -5.22 18.25 10.65
N PRO A 298 -4.25 19.06 10.23
CA PRO A 298 -3.08 18.63 9.49
C PRO A 298 -2.14 17.71 10.29
N GLU A 299 -2.19 17.75 11.63
CA GLU A 299 -1.38 16.94 12.56
C GLU A 299 -1.62 15.43 12.42
N VAL A 300 -2.81 15.07 11.93
CA VAL A 300 -3.26 13.69 11.75
C VAL A 300 -3.64 13.40 10.31
N ALA A 301 -2.99 14.08 9.38
CA ALA A 301 -3.12 13.80 7.95
C ALA A 301 -2.77 12.34 7.65
N ALA A 302 -3.55 11.71 6.76
CA ALA A 302 -3.41 10.30 6.45
C ALA A 302 -2.48 10.01 5.26
N PHE A 303 -2.10 11.03 4.51
CA PHE A 303 -1.07 10.91 3.48
C PHE A 303 0.33 10.83 4.12
N THR A 304 1.28 10.27 3.39
CA THR A 304 2.68 10.26 3.81
C THR A 304 3.35 11.61 3.53
N ARG A 305 4.36 11.93 4.33
CA ARG A 305 5.13 13.17 4.13
C ARG A 305 5.78 13.21 2.74
N SER A 306 6.30 12.08 2.29
CA SER A 306 6.97 11.95 1.00
C SER A 306 6.04 12.28 -0.18
N GLU A 307 4.80 11.79 -0.15
CA GLU A 307 3.81 12.09 -1.19
C GLU A 307 3.37 13.57 -1.15
N CYS A 308 3.19 14.12 0.04
CA CYS A 308 2.88 15.52 0.21
C CYS A 308 4.02 16.41 -0.31
N GLN A 309 5.28 16.08 0.01
CA GLN A 309 6.47 16.79 -0.48
C GLN A 309 6.55 16.74 -2.01
N ALA A 310 6.38 15.55 -2.59
CA ALA A 310 6.42 15.38 -4.05
C ALA A 310 5.34 16.21 -4.77
N LEU A 311 4.19 16.40 -4.13
CA LEU A 311 3.10 17.22 -4.67
C LEU A 311 3.45 18.72 -4.58
N VAL A 312 3.95 19.20 -3.44
CA VAL A 312 4.33 20.60 -3.20
C VAL A 312 5.52 21.02 -4.09
N ASP A 313 6.45 20.13 -4.33
CA ASP A 313 7.62 20.38 -5.18
C ASP A 313 7.27 20.55 -6.68
N ARG A 314 6.05 20.20 -7.08
CA ARG A 314 5.57 20.47 -8.44
C ARG A 314 5.20 21.93 -8.61
N THR A 315 6.10 22.69 -9.21
CA THR A 315 5.93 24.13 -9.41
C THR A 315 4.86 24.52 -10.44
N SER A 316 4.40 23.56 -11.26
CA SER A 316 3.42 23.81 -12.34
C SER A 316 1.98 23.96 -11.83
N VAL A 317 1.67 23.44 -10.62
CA VAL A 317 0.33 23.49 -10.03
C VAL A 317 0.43 24.01 -8.60
N PRO A 318 -0.06 25.21 -8.29
CA PRO A 318 -0.06 25.78 -6.95
C PRO A 318 -0.81 24.88 -5.96
N VAL A 319 -0.19 24.68 -4.79
CA VAL A 319 -0.80 24.00 -3.64
C VAL A 319 -1.16 25.05 -2.60
N LEU A 320 -2.42 25.08 -2.23
CA LEU A 320 -3.01 26.04 -1.28
C LEU A 320 -3.57 25.28 -0.07
N VAL A 321 -3.78 25.98 1.04
CA VAL A 321 -4.42 25.41 2.25
C VAL A 321 -5.66 26.21 2.63
N ALA A 322 -6.69 25.52 3.12
CA ALA A 322 -7.93 26.09 3.62
C ALA A 322 -8.33 25.42 4.94
N GLY A 323 -8.85 26.18 5.88
CA GLY A 323 -9.24 25.71 7.21
C GLY A 323 -9.51 26.86 8.15
N ASP A 324 -9.46 26.59 9.44
CA ASP A 324 -9.69 27.61 10.47
C ASP A 324 -8.57 28.66 10.51
N ASP A 325 -8.80 29.80 11.17
CA ASP A 325 -7.88 30.96 11.13
C ASP A 325 -6.48 30.66 11.65
N ASP A 326 -6.34 29.70 12.56
CA ASP A 326 -5.05 29.27 13.13
C ASP A 326 -4.27 28.25 12.30
N LEU A 327 -4.84 27.77 11.16
CA LEU A 327 -4.26 26.71 10.33
C LEU A 327 -2.80 26.97 9.97
N SER A 328 -2.47 28.17 9.55
CA SER A 328 -1.08 28.53 9.18
C SER A 328 -0.12 28.40 10.36
N SER A 329 -0.57 28.77 11.57
CA SER A 329 0.22 28.62 12.79
C SER A 329 0.38 27.17 13.19
N VAL A 330 -0.65 26.35 13.04
CA VAL A 330 -0.62 24.90 13.29
C VAL A 330 0.36 24.24 12.33
N LEU A 331 0.29 24.52 11.04
CA LEU A 331 1.21 23.98 10.03
C LEU A 331 2.67 24.35 10.31
N ALA A 332 2.93 25.61 10.66
CA ALA A 332 4.28 26.09 10.98
C ALA A 332 4.86 25.46 12.26
N ALA A 333 4.02 25.02 13.19
CA ALA A 333 4.43 24.37 14.43
C ALA A 333 4.65 22.84 14.29
N LEU A 334 4.32 22.24 13.15
CA LEU A 334 4.51 20.80 12.92
C LEU A 334 6.01 20.44 12.92
N PRO A 335 6.38 19.29 13.51
CA PRO A 335 7.74 18.78 13.38
C PRO A 335 8.04 18.44 11.92
N LEU A 336 9.31 18.54 11.53
CA LEU A 336 9.76 18.31 10.14
C LEU A 336 9.34 16.92 9.62
N SER A 337 9.24 15.94 10.49
CA SER A 337 8.82 14.57 10.17
C SER A 337 7.31 14.39 9.99
N ALA A 338 6.50 15.40 10.35
CA ALA A 338 5.03 15.28 10.22
C ALA A 338 4.59 15.21 8.75
N SER A 339 3.54 14.44 8.48
CA SER A 339 3.01 14.24 7.13
C SER A 339 2.67 15.55 6.41
N ALA A 340 2.06 16.51 7.11
CA ALA A 340 1.65 17.78 6.54
C ALA A 340 2.73 18.91 6.66
N ALA A 341 3.92 18.64 7.20
CA ALA A 341 5.00 19.63 7.29
C ALA A 341 5.34 20.33 5.96
N PRO A 342 5.28 19.65 4.79
CA PRO A 342 5.53 20.32 3.51
C PRO A 342 4.54 21.44 3.18
N LEU A 343 3.37 21.47 3.79
CA LEU A 343 2.36 22.51 3.59
C LEU A 343 2.60 23.78 4.44
N ALA A 344 3.63 23.81 5.30
CA ALA A 344 3.87 24.92 6.21
C ALA A 344 4.07 26.28 5.51
N THR A 345 4.56 26.26 4.26
CA THR A 345 4.77 27.45 3.44
C THR A 345 3.71 27.65 2.35
N ALA A 346 2.70 26.76 2.30
CA ALA A 346 1.64 26.87 1.31
C ALA A 346 0.74 28.09 1.62
N PRO A 347 0.43 28.93 0.63
CA PRO A 347 -0.44 30.08 0.84
C PRO A 347 -1.88 29.66 1.16
N ARG A 348 -2.61 30.49 1.87
CA ARG A 348 -4.02 30.26 2.12
C ARG A 348 -4.84 30.52 0.86
N ALA A 349 -5.91 29.70 0.67
CA ALA A 349 -6.74 29.76 -0.51
C ALA A 349 -7.57 31.05 -0.61
N ASP A 350 -7.90 31.66 0.53
CA ASP A 350 -8.63 32.93 0.65
C ASP A 350 -7.73 34.17 0.45
N GLU A 351 -6.41 34.03 0.56
CA GLU A 351 -5.43 35.11 0.41
C GLU A 351 -4.68 35.03 -0.92
N ALA A 352 -4.77 33.89 -1.63
CA ALA A 352 -3.98 33.69 -2.83
C ALA A 352 -4.57 34.48 -4.03
N GLU A 353 -3.80 35.39 -4.57
CA GLU A 353 -4.04 36.00 -5.89
C GLU A 353 -3.78 34.96 -6.99
N THR A 354 -4.69 34.01 -7.17
CA THR A 354 -4.63 33.08 -8.29
C THR A 354 -5.29 33.75 -9.49
N GLY A 355 -4.56 33.90 -10.60
CA GLY A 355 -5.12 34.41 -11.86
C GLY A 355 -6.37 33.61 -12.26
N ASP A 356 -7.35 34.32 -12.80
CA ASP A 356 -8.62 33.73 -13.24
C ASP A 356 -8.33 32.52 -14.18
N GLY A 357 -8.74 31.31 -13.77
CA GLY A 357 -8.58 30.07 -14.56
C GLY A 357 -7.28 29.27 -14.34
N ALA A 358 -6.41 29.63 -13.42
CA ALA A 358 -5.22 28.83 -13.09
C ALA A 358 -5.60 27.52 -12.38
N THR A 359 -5.01 26.40 -12.79
CA THR A 359 -5.20 25.10 -12.14
C THR A 359 -4.52 25.10 -10.77
N ARG A 360 -5.20 24.54 -9.72
CA ARG A 360 -4.69 24.52 -8.34
C ARG A 360 -5.18 23.31 -7.55
N ILE A 361 -4.45 22.97 -6.49
CA ILE A 361 -4.84 21.98 -5.49
C ILE A 361 -5.05 22.67 -4.15
N VAL A 362 -6.17 22.41 -3.47
CA VAL A 362 -6.51 23.00 -2.17
C VAL A 362 -6.61 21.91 -1.12
N PHE A 363 -5.78 21.94 -0.07
CA PHE A 363 -5.95 21.10 1.10
C PHE A 363 -6.91 21.77 2.09
N SER A 364 -8.09 21.20 2.27
CA SER A 364 -9.10 21.70 3.22
C SER A 364 -9.12 20.83 4.47
N PHE A 365 -8.70 21.38 5.61
CA PHE A 365 -8.64 20.69 6.88
C PHE A 365 -9.80 21.08 7.81
N GLY A 366 -10.12 20.17 8.77
CA GLY A 366 -11.14 20.43 9.79
C GLY A 366 -12.56 20.47 9.25
N ARG A 367 -12.82 19.85 8.09
CA ARG A 367 -14.14 19.84 7.44
C ARG A 367 -14.64 18.42 7.24
N ALA A 368 -15.72 18.06 7.93
CA ALA A 368 -16.39 16.77 7.78
C ALA A 368 -17.46 16.82 6.70
N PRO A 369 -17.50 15.90 5.72
CA PRO A 369 -18.55 15.86 4.72
C PRO A 369 -19.88 15.48 5.35
N VAL A 370 -20.99 16.08 4.88
CA VAL A 370 -22.36 15.87 5.38
C VAL A 370 -23.26 15.34 4.28
N ALA A 371 -23.30 16.03 3.14
CA ALA A 371 -24.17 15.66 2.04
C ALA A 371 -23.56 16.01 0.69
N VAL A 372 -23.79 15.15 -0.31
CA VAL A 372 -23.42 15.44 -1.72
C VAL A 372 -24.68 15.90 -2.44
N ARG A 373 -24.61 17.10 -3.00
CA ARG A 373 -25.69 17.72 -3.78
C ARG A 373 -25.26 18.02 -5.20
N PRO A 374 -26.18 18.24 -6.14
CA PRO A 374 -25.81 18.72 -7.46
C PRO A 374 -24.99 20.02 -7.37
N GLY A 375 -23.74 19.99 -7.86
CA GLY A 375 -22.84 21.14 -7.88
C GLY A 375 -22.16 21.51 -6.56
N ALA A 376 -22.34 20.74 -5.46
CA ALA A 376 -21.73 21.06 -4.18
C ALA A 376 -21.55 19.86 -3.24
N LEU A 377 -20.57 19.96 -2.32
CA LEU A 377 -20.44 19.14 -1.14
C LEU A 377 -20.71 19.96 0.11
N ASP A 378 -21.74 19.59 0.87
CA ASP A 378 -22.01 20.19 2.17
C ASP A 378 -21.06 19.63 3.22
N VAL A 379 -20.45 20.51 3.99
CA VAL A 379 -19.48 20.18 5.04
C VAL A 379 -19.81 20.90 6.33
N ARG A 380 -19.34 20.36 7.45
CA ARG A 380 -19.37 21.02 8.76
C ARG A 380 -17.99 21.08 9.38
N GLY A 381 -17.72 22.08 10.20
CA GLY A 381 -16.53 22.14 11.02
C GLY A 381 -16.42 20.90 11.92
N SER A 382 -15.23 20.35 12.09
CA SER A 382 -14.97 19.21 12.99
C SER A 382 -14.55 19.64 14.39
N GLY A 383 -14.39 20.95 14.66
CA GLY A 383 -14.13 21.52 15.97
C GLY A 383 -15.38 21.52 16.87
N THR A 384 -15.16 21.52 18.18
CA THR A 384 -16.24 21.47 19.20
C THR A 384 -17.11 22.72 19.23
N SER A 385 -16.68 23.85 18.64
CA SER A 385 -17.42 25.14 18.63
C SER A 385 -18.38 25.29 17.46
N ASP A 386 -18.15 24.61 16.32
CA ASP A 386 -18.91 24.81 15.08
C ASP A 386 -19.70 23.57 14.60
N ALA A 387 -20.03 22.68 15.52
CA ALA A 387 -20.72 21.41 15.18
C ALA A 387 -22.10 21.56 14.48
N GLY A 388 -22.57 22.78 14.25
CA GLY A 388 -23.88 23.07 13.66
C GLY A 388 -23.86 23.87 12.37
N ILE A 389 -22.73 24.46 11.92
CA ILE A 389 -22.70 25.31 10.73
C ILE A 389 -22.30 24.47 9.53
N ALA A 390 -23.28 24.12 8.69
CA ALA A 390 -22.98 23.54 7.38
C ALA A 390 -22.56 24.67 6.42
N SER A 391 -21.43 24.49 5.75
CA SER A 391 -21.01 25.28 4.61
C SER A 391 -20.94 24.38 3.37
N SER A 392 -21.04 24.97 2.19
CA SER A 392 -21.00 24.22 0.93
C SER A 392 -19.72 24.54 0.18
N ILE A 393 -19.03 23.49 -0.27
CA ILE A 393 -17.87 23.58 -1.17
C ILE A 393 -18.39 23.29 -2.59
N PRO A 394 -18.24 24.23 -3.55
CA PRO A 394 -18.65 23.98 -4.91
C PRO A 394 -17.89 22.79 -5.53
N ALA A 395 -18.62 21.85 -6.13
CA ALA A 395 -18.05 20.63 -6.69
C ALA A 395 -18.89 20.12 -7.86
N ASP A 396 -18.29 20.03 -9.03
CA ASP A 396 -18.92 19.41 -10.21
C ASP A 396 -18.76 17.88 -10.16
N LEU A 397 -17.69 17.40 -9.49
CA LEU A 397 -17.41 15.99 -9.23
C LEU A 397 -16.96 15.81 -7.78
N VAL A 398 -17.55 14.84 -7.09
CA VAL A 398 -17.12 14.43 -5.74
C VAL A 398 -16.54 13.02 -5.80
N LEU A 399 -15.28 12.86 -5.36
CA LEU A 399 -14.56 11.59 -5.25
C LEU A 399 -14.53 11.14 -3.79
N GLN A 400 -14.74 9.86 -3.56
CA GLN A 400 -14.60 9.25 -2.23
C GLN A 400 -13.28 8.46 -2.14
N ALA A 401 -12.32 8.95 -1.35
CA ALA A 401 -11.01 8.36 -1.10
C ALA A 401 -10.79 8.03 0.39
N THR A 402 -11.77 7.37 1.01
CA THR A 402 -11.82 7.12 2.47
C THR A 402 -11.22 5.78 2.88
N GLY A 403 -10.51 5.13 1.96
CA GLY A 403 -9.86 3.84 2.14
C GLY A 403 -10.71 2.67 1.69
N TYR A 404 -10.11 1.49 1.75
CA TYR A 404 -10.68 0.25 1.24
C TYR A 404 -11.00 -0.73 2.36
N ARG A 405 -11.78 -1.76 2.00
CA ARG A 405 -12.03 -2.95 2.82
C ARG A 405 -12.11 -4.17 1.92
N GLY A 406 -11.83 -5.34 2.47
CA GLY A 406 -11.96 -6.60 1.73
C GLY A 406 -13.42 -7.01 1.57
N SER A 407 -13.65 -7.89 0.60
CA SER A 407 -14.90 -8.62 0.40
C SER A 407 -14.81 -10.03 0.95
N ALA A 408 -15.94 -10.58 1.37
CA ALA A 408 -16.04 -11.98 1.72
C ALA A 408 -15.83 -12.87 0.48
N LEU A 409 -14.94 -13.84 0.60
CA LEU A 409 -14.74 -14.88 -0.41
C LEU A 409 -15.59 -16.11 -0.02
N PRO A 410 -16.48 -16.60 -0.89
CA PRO A 410 -17.34 -17.72 -0.56
C PRO A 410 -16.56 -18.94 -0.04
N GLY A 411 -16.96 -19.47 1.11
CA GLY A 411 -16.30 -20.60 1.77
C GLY A 411 -15.10 -20.23 2.66
N LEU A 412 -14.72 -18.95 2.73
CA LEU A 412 -13.65 -18.50 3.60
C LEU A 412 -14.21 -17.69 4.79
N PRO A 413 -13.82 -17.99 6.05
CA PRO A 413 -14.25 -17.21 7.21
C PRO A 413 -13.89 -15.73 7.09
N PHE A 414 -14.85 -14.84 7.30
CA PHE A 414 -14.68 -13.40 7.09
C PHE A 414 -15.21 -12.60 8.27
N ASP A 415 -14.49 -11.56 8.63
CA ASP A 415 -14.88 -10.55 9.62
C ASP A 415 -15.45 -9.34 8.89
N ALA A 416 -16.78 -9.21 8.89
CA ALA A 416 -17.49 -8.16 8.19
C ALA A 416 -17.23 -6.77 8.79
N ASP A 417 -16.94 -6.66 10.09
CA ASP A 417 -16.69 -5.37 10.75
C ASP A 417 -15.29 -4.83 10.38
N ARG A 418 -14.30 -5.71 10.39
CA ARG A 418 -12.93 -5.36 9.99
C ARG A 418 -12.72 -5.32 8.48
N GLY A 419 -13.55 -6.03 7.71
CA GLY A 419 -13.38 -6.22 6.27
C GLY A 419 -12.14 -7.07 5.93
N THR A 420 -11.90 -8.13 6.72
CA THR A 420 -10.73 -8.99 6.58
C THR A 420 -11.12 -10.47 6.68
N VAL A 421 -10.30 -11.34 6.16
CA VAL A 421 -10.40 -12.78 6.46
C VAL A 421 -10.11 -12.99 7.95
N ARG A 422 -10.94 -13.82 8.63
CA ARG A 422 -10.70 -14.13 10.04
C ARG A 422 -9.38 -14.87 10.19
N ASN A 423 -8.49 -14.35 11.00
CA ASN A 423 -7.17 -14.95 11.16
C ASN A 423 -6.51 -14.63 12.51
N VAL A 424 -5.60 -15.50 12.91
CA VAL A 424 -4.64 -15.28 13.99
C VAL A 424 -3.25 -15.36 13.38
N GLU A 425 -2.55 -14.24 13.36
CA GLU A 425 -1.18 -14.10 12.81
C GLU A 425 -0.99 -14.54 11.34
N GLY A 426 -2.06 -14.75 10.59
CA GLY A 426 -2.05 -15.22 9.22
C GLY A 426 -2.57 -16.64 9.03
N ARG A 427 -2.82 -17.43 10.10
CA ARG A 427 -3.62 -18.65 10.03
C ARG A 427 -5.10 -18.28 9.95
N VAL A 428 -5.79 -18.74 8.93
CA VAL A 428 -7.23 -18.59 8.86
C VAL A 428 -7.88 -19.36 10.01
N VAL A 429 -8.86 -18.73 10.68
CA VAL A 429 -9.59 -19.33 11.79
C VAL A 429 -11.09 -19.34 11.51
N ASP A 430 -11.80 -20.35 12.03
CA ASP A 430 -13.25 -20.46 11.95
C ASP A 430 -13.99 -19.50 12.90
N SER A 431 -15.29 -19.65 13.03
CA SER A 431 -16.12 -18.83 13.94
C SER A 431 -15.82 -19.06 15.43
N GLU A 432 -15.12 -20.15 15.78
CA GLU A 432 -14.72 -20.51 17.13
C GLU A 432 -13.23 -20.27 17.38
N ASP A 433 -12.58 -19.48 16.51
CA ASP A 433 -11.13 -19.14 16.52
C ASP A 433 -10.20 -20.36 16.41
N ARG A 434 -10.70 -21.48 15.86
CA ARG A 434 -9.87 -22.67 15.60
C ARG A 434 -9.20 -22.55 14.22
N PRO A 435 -7.90 -22.87 14.12
CA PRO A 435 -7.20 -22.85 12.84
C PRO A 435 -7.82 -23.76 11.79
N VAL A 436 -8.05 -23.22 10.60
CA VAL A 436 -8.45 -23.99 9.42
C VAL A 436 -7.17 -24.57 8.81
N ALA A 437 -7.09 -25.91 8.82
CA ALA A 437 -5.87 -26.60 8.39
C ALA A 437 -5.48 -26.25 6.96
N GLY A 438 -4.21 -25.87 6.76
CA GLY A 438 -3.65 -25.54 5.46
C GLY A 438 -4.14 -24.21 4.86
N ALA A 439 -4.94 -23.42 5.58
CA ALA A 439 -5.45 -22.14 5.09
C ALA A 439 -4.73 -20.95 5.76
N TYR A 440 -4.18 -20.06 4.94
CA TYR A 440 -3.42 -18.89 5.40
C TYR A 440 -3.86 -17.64 4.66
N VAL A 441 -3.59 -16.46 5.25
CA VAL A 441 -3.94 -15.17 4.65
C VAL A 441 -2.80 -14.18 4.83
N VAL A 442 -2.58 -13.34 3.83
CA VAL A 442 -1.53 -12.30 3.80
C VAL A 442 -2.06 -10.97 3.26
N GLY A 443 -1.33 -9.92 3.52
CA GLY A 443 -1.58 -8.59 2.96
C GLY A 443 -2.84 -7.92 3.50
N TRP A 444 -3.50 -7.13 2.66
CA TRP A 444 -4.69 -6.38 3.07
C TRP A 444 -5.88 -7.28 3.41
N ALA A 445 -5.97 -8.46 2.82
CA ALA A 445 -6.97 -9.45 3.22
C ALA A 445 -6.81 -9.92 4.68
N LYS A 446 -5.56 -9.88 5.23
CA LYS A 446 -5.21 -10.22 6.62
C LYS A 446 -5.40 -9.06 7.59
N ARG A 447 -4.82 -7.90 7.29
CA ARG A 447 -4.69 -6.78 8.23
C ARG A 447 -5.59 -5.57 7.94
N GLY A 448 -6.38 -5.61 6.86
CA GLY A 448 -7.09 -4.47 6.32
C GLY A 448 -6.22 -3.66 5.35
N ALA A 449 -6.81 -2.64 4.71
CA ALA A 449 -6.16 -1.82 3.71
C ALA A 449 -5.21 -0.78 4.36
N THR A 450 -4.15 -1.28 4.99
CA THR A 450 -3.10 -0.50 5.64
C THR A 450 -1.73 -1.00 5.22
N GLY A 451 -0.76 -0.08 5.18
CA GLY A 451 0.60 -0.37 4.74
C GLY A 451 0.76 -0.44 3.21
N GLY A 452 1.98 -0.21 2.75
CA GLY A 452 2.37 -0.18 1.34
C GLY A 452 2.86 -1.53 0.81
N ILE A 453 3.62 -1.46 -0.29
CA ILE A 453 4.16 -2.63 -0.98
C ILE A 453 5.16 -3.37 -0.07
N GLY A 454 6.02 -2.64 0.64
CA GLY A 454 7.06 -3.23 1.49
C GLY A 454 6.52 -3.94 2.73
N ASP A 455 5.44 -3.42 3.35
CA ASP A 455 4.77 -4.09 4.47
C ASP A 455 4.31 -5.50 4.10
N ASN A 456 4.01 -5.73 2.83
CA ASN A 456 3.60 -7.05 2.35
C ASN A 456 4.74 -8.06 2.34
N LYS A 457 6.01 -7.62 2.22
CA LYS A 457 7.18 -8.52 2.27
C LYS A 457 7.32 -9.14 3.65
N LEU A 458 7.37 -8.31 4.68
CA LEU A 458 7.46 -8.79 6.06
C LEU A 458 6.27 -9.67 6.45
N ASP A 459 5.06 -9.25 6.08
CA ASP A 459 3.84 -10.00 6.35
C ASP A 459 3.85 -11.37 5.68
N ALA A 460 4.31 -11.44 4.43
CA ALA A 460 4.44 -12.67 3.67
C ALA A 460 5.51 -13.60 4.27
N GLU A 461 6.69 -13.07 4.62
CA GLU A 461 7.78 -13.84 5.23
C GLU A 461 7.35 -14.47 6.56
N ARG A 462 6.74 -13.69 7.46
CA ARG A 462 6.19 -14.19 8.74
C ARG A 462 5.13 -15.27 8.54
N THR A 463 4.25 -15.09 7.55
CA THR A 463 3.20 -16.08 7.28
C THR A 463 3.79 -17.37 6.70
N VAL A 464 4.81 -17.28 5.85
CA VAL A 464 5.52 -18.47 5.34
C VAL A 464 6.25 -19.21 6.46
N GLU A 465 6.90 -18.52 7.39
CA GLU A 465 7.51 -19.13 8.58
C GLU A 465 6.48 -19.92 9.42
N LEU A 466 5.29 -19.35 9.61
CA LEU A 466 4.17 -20.05 10.26
C LEU A 466 3.75 -21.31 9.51
N MET A 467 3.63 -21.23 8.18
CA MET A 467 3.30 -22.39 7.33
C MET A 467 4.32 -23.50 7.47
N LEU A 468 5.61 -23.15 7.52
CA LEU A 468 6.70 -24.13 7.71
C LEU A 468 6.64 -24.78 9.08
N ALA A 469 6.43 -24.00 10.15
CA ALA A 469 6.30 -24.50 11.51
C ALA A 469 5.11 -25.47 11.66
N ASP A 470 3.97 -25.12 11.07
CA ASP A 470 2.76 -25.97 11.08
C ASP A 470 2.98 -27.28 10.34
N SER A 471 3.64 -27.23 9.18
CA SER A 471 3.98 -28.41 8.38
C SER A 471 4.92 -29.37 9.13
N LEU A 472 5.91 -28.85 9.83
CA LEU A 472 6.84 -29.66 10.66
C LEU A 472 6.10 -30.31 11.84
N SER A 473 5.19 -29.59 12.48
CA SER A 473 4.37 -30.08 13.60
C SER A 473 3.46 -31.23 13.17
N ALA A 474 2.79 -31.09 12.01
CA ALA A 474 1.95 -32.12 11.43
C ALA A 474 2.76 -33.39 11.08
N ALA A 475 3.94 -33.26 10.50
CA ALA A 475 4.83 -34.37 10.18
C ALA A 475 5.32 -35.12 11.44
N THR A 476 5.54 -34.40 12.54
CA THR A 476 5.97 -34.98 13.81
C THR A 476 4.82 -35.76 14.49
N SER A 477 3.59 -35.24 14.42
CA SER A 477 2.40 -35.89 14.96
C SER A 477 2.08 -37.20 14.23
N SER A 478 2.12 -37.20 12.89
CA SER A 478 1.89 -38.39 12.07
C SER A 478 2.94 -39.50 12.30
N ARG A 479 4.22 -39.13 12.55
CA ARG A 479 5.28 -40.09 12.89
C ARG A 479 5.05 -40.71 14.28
N ARG A 480 4.52 -39.98 15.25
CA ARG A 480 4.19 -40.51 16.60
C ARG A 480 3.01 -41.48 16.53
N GLU A 481 1.96 -41.20 15.75
CA GLU A 481 0.84 -42.08 15.56
C GLU A 481 1.23 -43.39 14.88
N THR A 482 2.09 -43.32 13.86
CA THR A 482 2.60 -44.55 13.18
C THR A 482 3.56 -45.35 14.07
N ALA A 483 4.35 -44.71 14.90
CA ALA A 483 5.24 -45.37 15.86
C ALA A 483 4.46 -46.05 17.00
N GLY A 484 3.30 -45.47 17.43
CA GLY A 484 2.43 -46.06 18.48
C GLY A 484 1.64 -47.30 18.02
N ARG A 485 1.57 -47.59 16.73
CA ARG A 485 0.89 -48.75 16.14
C ARG A 485 1.79 -49.95 15.84
N ARG A 486 2.97 -50.10 16.48
CA ARG A 486 3.73 -51.34 16.38
C ARG A 486 2.94 -52.44 17.11
N PRO A 487 2.56 -53.53 16.43
CA PRO A 487 1.90 -54.68 17.10
C PRO A 487 2.90 -55.29 18.08
N LEU A 488 2.49 -55.40 19.30
CA LEU A 488 3.12 -56.30 20.28
C LEU A 488 2.97 -57.74 19.77
N PHE A 489 3.92 -58.19 18.95
CA PHE A 489 4.01 -59.63 18.66
C PHE A 489 4.48 -60.32 19.94
N GLY A 490 3.55 -61.08 20.53
CA GLY A 490 3.79 -61.97 21.63
C GLY A 490 4.89 -62.95 21.29
N ARG A 491 5.87 -63.08 22.17
CA ARG A 491 6.71 -64.28 22.27
C ARG A 491 5.81 -65.48 22.60
N ALA A 492 5.48 -66.27 21.58
CA ALA A 492 5.06 -67.65 21.83
C ALA A 492 6.32 -68.45 22.13
N GLY A 493 6.34 -69.13 23.23
CA GLY A 493 7.45 -69.90 23.73
C GLY A 493 7.73 -71.19 22.94
N ARG A 494 9.00 -71.57 23.03
CA ARG A 494 9.49 -72.92 23.40
C ARG A 494 10.93 -72.78 23.85
#